data_1fc2a1d3dbcf3bcb342d75c2934f7487
#
_entry.id   1fc2a1d3dbcf3bcb342d75c2934f7487
#
_cell.length_a   1.000
_cell.length_b   1.000
_cell.length_c   1.000
_cell.angle_alpha   90.00
_cell.angle_beta   90.00
_cell.angle_gamma   90.00
#
_symmetry.space_group_name_H-M   'P 1'
#
loop_
_entity.id
_entity.type
_entity.pdbx_description
1 polymer ?
#
loop_
_entity_poly.entity_id
_entity_poly.type
_entity_poly.pdbx_seq_one_letter_code
_entity_poly.pdbx_strand_id
1 'polypeptide(L)'
;MKITGAGVAAMSLGQLGFDLKPAYAYAKALKIEGAKEVISTCAFCSCGCEIIMHIKDGKIVSSEGNPDYPVSEGALCAKGAAFYQMHVSDHRVLKPRYRAAGSDKWEEKDWDWMLDRIARKMKDTRDKDFILKNEKGQTVNRWESYFQLGTSQMDNEECALAHQLCRSLGGVNIDHQARV
;
A
#
# COMPACT_ATOMS: atom_id res chain seq x y z
N MET A 1 -0.95 35.31 -2.74
CA MET A 1 -0.87 35.12 -1.28
C MET A 1 -2.30 35.00 -0.75
N LYS A 2 -2.75 33.76 -0.44
CA LYS A 2 -4.07 33.57 0.19
C LYS A 2 -3.89 33.82 1.69
N ILE A 3 -4.40 34.94 2.20
CA ILE A 3 -4.45 35.18 3.65
C ILE A 3 -5.57 34.28 4.18
N THR A 4 -5.21 33.18 4.83
CA THR A 4 -6.19 32.31 5.47
C THR A 4 -6.85 33.02 6.65
N GLY A 5 -8.11 32.66 6.99
CA GLY A 5 -8.85 33.28 8.09
C GLY A 5 -8.08 33.28 9.43
N ALA A 6 -7.18 32.33 9.64
CA ALA A 6 -6.26 32.28 10.77
C ALA A 6 -5.27 33.45 10.80
N GLY A 7 -4.80 33.94 9.65
CA GLY A 7 -3.92 35.11 9.56
C GLY A 7 -4.63 36.41 9.96
N VAL A 8 -5.90 36.55 9.61
CA VAL A 8 -6.70 37.72 9.99
C VAL A 8 -7.01 37.72 11.49
N ALA A 9 -7.36 36.56 12.06
CA ALA A 9 -7.59 36.40 13.49
C ALA A 9 -6.32 36.70 14.31
N ALA A 10 -5.15 36.24 13.84
CA ALA A 10 -3.87 36.51 14.50
C ALA A 10 -3.51 38.00 14.49
N MET A 11 -3.79 38.73 13.39
CA MET A 11 -3.56 40.19 13.34
C MET A 11 -4.48 40.95 14.31
N SER A 12 -5.75 40.55 14.43
CA SER A 12 -6.71 41.18 15.35
C SER A 12 -6.35 40.92 16.82
N LEU A 13 -5.85 39.75 17.18
CA LEU A 13 -5.39 39.43 18.52
C LEU A 13 -4.15 40.24 18.90
N GLY A 14 -3.21 40.44 17.97
CA GLY A 14 -2.05 41.29 18.18
C GLY A 14 -2.40 42.75 18.49
N GLN A 15 -3.44 43.28 17.84
CA GLN A 15 -3.96 44.64 18.10
C GLN A 15 -4.63 44.75 19.49
N LEU A 16 -5.09 43.63 20.08
CA LEU A 16 -5.65 43.60 21.43
C LEU A 16 -4.56 43.40 22.50
N GLY A 17 -3.27 43.49 22.15
CA GLY A 17 -2.16 43.42 23.09
C GLY A 17 -1.72 42.01 23.48
N PHE A 18 -2.22 40.95 22.80
CA PHE A 18 -1.74 39.61 23.04
C PHE A 18 -0.36 39.39 22.41
N ASP A 19 0.58 38.84 23.17
CA ASP A 19 1.89 38.42 22.63
C ASP A 19 1.75 37.10 21.89
N LEU A 20 1.87 37.16 20.56
CA LEU A 20 1.75 35.99 19.68
C LEU A 20 3.11 35.31 19.40
N LYS A 21 4.24 35.84 19.91
CA LYS A 21 5.58 35.26 19.70
C LYS A 21 5.68 33.79 20.11
N PRO A 22 5.11 33.36 21.25
CA PRO A 22 5.15 31.93 21.62
C PRO A 22 4.38 31.07 20.63
N ALA A 23 3.24 31.54 20.11
CA ALA A 23 2.45 30.79 19.14
C ALA A 23 3.17 30.69 17.77
N TYR A 24 3.82 31.75 17.32
CA TYR A 24 4.63 31.73 16.10
C TYR A 24 5.89 30.84 16.26
N ALA A 25 6.53 30.87 17.41
CA ALA A 25 7.68 30.00 17.69
C ALA A 25 7.27 28.52 17.68
N TYR A 26 6.10 28.19 18.23
CA TYR A 26 5.53 26.83 18.20
C TYR A 26 5.16 26.41 16.77
N ALA A 27 4.54 27.30 15.99
CA ALA A 27 4.18 27.00 14.60
C ALA A 27 5.40 26.73 13.70
N LYS A 28 6.53 27.40 13.94
CA LYS A 28 7.80 27.14 13.23
C LYS A 28 8.43 25.78 13.56
N ALA A 29 8.03 25.16 14.65
CA ALA A 29 8.51 23.83 15.06
C ALA A 29 7.65 22.67 14.50
N LEU A 30 6.72 22.93 13.58
CA LEU A 30 5.89 21.89 12.99
C LEU A 30 6.76 20.87 12.23
N LYS A 31 6.43 19.60 12.41
CA LYS A 31 7.10 18.47 11.76
C LYS A 31 7.19 18.60 10.24
N ILE A 32 6.16 19.21 9.64
CA ILE A 32 6.00 19.35 8.18
C ILE A 32 6.65 20.62 7.61
N GLU A 33 7.23 21.48 8.45
CA GLU A 33 7.90 22.70 7.95
C GLU A 33 9.06 22.32 7.02
N GLY A 34 9.01 22.79 5.77
CA GLY A 34 10.00 22.49 4.73
C GLY A 34 9.91 21.06 4.18
N ALA A 35 8.87 20.31 4.50
CA ALA A 35 8.64 19.00 3.90
C ALA A 35 8.14 19.14 2.45
N LYS A 36 8.52 18.19 1.59
CA LYS A 36 7.96 18.02 0.25
C LYS A 36 6.66 17.25 0.36
N GLU A 37 5.62 17.73 -0.31
CA GLU A 37 4.35 17.03 -0.42
C GLU A 37 4.34 16.09 -1.63
N VAL A 38 3.86 14.86 -1.42
CA VAL A 38 3.66 13.86 -2.46
C VAL A 38 2.30 13.22 -2.27
N ILE A 39 1.50 13.20 -3.33
CA ILE A 39 0.19 12.53 -3.32
C ILE A 39 0.38 11.03 -3.47
N SER A 40 -0.36 10.27 -2.66
CA SER A 40 -0.43 8.82 -2.69
C SER A 40 -1.86 8.36 -2.44
N THR A 41 -2.14 7.08 -2.64
CA THR A 41 -3.45 6.48 -2.42
C THR A 41 -3.41 5.52 -1.24
N CYS A 42 -4.47 5.53 -0.43
CA CYS A 42 -4.63 4.60 0.68
C CYS A 42 -4.89 3.18 0.16
N ALA A 43 -4.08 2.20 0.58
CA ALA A 43 -4.17 0.82 0.16
C ALA A 43 -5.12 -0.06 1.00
N PHE A 44 -5.92 0.50 1.93
CA PHE A 44 -6.70 -0.33 2.85
C PHE A 44 -8.06 -0.80 2.30
N CYS A 45 -8.68 -0.05 1.44
CA CYS A 45 -9.96 -0.45 0.87
C CYS A 45 -10.24 0.27 -0.46
N SER A 46 -11.30 -0.16 -1.15
CA SER A 46 -11.71 0.35 -2.46
C SER A 46 -12.17 1.82 -2.46
N CYS A 47 -12.27 2.50 -1.32
CA CYS A 47 -12.50 3.95 -1.30
C CYS A 47 -11.35 4.72 -1.98
N GLY A 48 -10.13 4.17 -1.96
CA GLY A 48 -8.99 4.79 -2.63
C GLY A 48 -8.72 6.23 -2.18
N CYS A 49 -8.93 6.56 -0.90
CA CYS A 49 -8.73 7.93 -0.40
C CYS A 49 -7.34 8.43 -0.74
N GLU A 50 -7.25 9.63 -1.31
CA GLU A 50 -5.94 10.27 -1.54
C GLU A 50 -5.36 10.81 -0.24
N ILE A 51 -4.04 10.62 -0.12
CA ILE A 51 -3.25 11.01 1.05
C ILE A 51 -2.10 11.89 0.58
N ILE A 52 -1.94 13.05 1.21
CA ILE A 52 -0.76 13.88 1.07
C ILE A 52 0.28 13.36 2.05
N MET A 53 1.42 12.91 1.54
CA MET A 53 2.57 12.47 2.31
C MET A 53 3.58 13.60 2.43
N HIS A 54 3.93 13.98 3.65
CA HIS A 54 4.97 14.98 3.92
C HIS A 54 6.32 14.28 4.07
N ILE A 55 7.25 14.60 3.16
CA ILE A 55 8.58 13.98 3.09
C ILE A 55 9.63 15.02 3.47
N LYS A 56 10.45 14.68 4.47
CA LYS A 56 11.59 15.48 4.91
C LYS A 56 12.82 14.60 5.04
N ASP A 57 13.92 15.03 4.44
CA ASP A 57 15.20 14.28 4.46
C ASP A 57 15.05 12.80 4.00
N GLY A 58 14.22 12.58 2.99
CA GLY A 58 13.96 11.24 2.44
C GLY A 58 13.06 10.34 3.29
N LYS A 59 12.46 10.87 4.36
CA LYS A 59 11.57 10.12 5.26
C LYS A 59 10.18 10.72 5.28
N ILE A 60 9.16 9.86 5.35
CA ILE A 60 7.79 10.29 5.57
C ILE A 60 7.65 10.71 7.04
N VAL A 61 7.30 11.96 7.28
CA VAL A 61 7.17 12.52 8.63
C VAL A 61 5.72 12.69 9.07
N SER A 62 4.80 12.80 8.10
CA SER A 62 3.36 12.94 8.37
C SER A 62 2.55 12.56 7.15
N SER A 63 1.25 12.34 7.33
CA SER A 63 0.27 12.20 6.25
C SER A 63 -1.05 12.83 6.64
N GLU A 64 -1.77 13.35 5.65
CA GLU A 64 -3.12 13.88 5.80
C GLU A 64 -3.95 13.59 4.56
N GLY A 65 -5.27 13.71 4.65
CA GLY A 65 -6.16 13.52 3.49
C GLY A 65 -6.05 14.68 2.52
N ASN A 66 -6.13 14.39 1.22
CA ASN A 66 -6.15 15.42 0.18
C ASN A 66 -7.54 16.08 0.10
N PRO A 67 -7.68 17.38 0.44
CA PRO A 67 -8.98 18.05 0.40
C PRO A 67 -9.50 18.26 -1.04
N ASP A 68 -8.62 18.23 -2.04
CA ASP A 68 -9.00 18.40 -3.44
C ASP A 68 -9.49 17.10 -4.09
N TYR A 69 -9.37 15.97 -3.38
CA TYR A 69 -9.82 14.67 -3.89
C TYR A 69 -11.33 14.48 -3.72
N PRO A 70 -12.10 14.30 -4.83
CA PRO A 70 -13.56 14.39 -4.82
C PRO A 70 -14.25 13.25 -4.07
N VAL A 71 -13.56 12.12 -3.79
CA VAL A 71 -14.16 10.96 -3.12
C VAL A 71 -14.15 11.13 -1.60
N SER A 72 -13.06 11.61 -1.03
CA SER A 72 -12.90 11.70 0.43
C SER A 72 -12.82 13.13 0.96
N GLU A 73 -12.62 14.13 0.08
CA GLU A 73 -12.58 15.57 0.42
C GLU A 73 -11.70 15.86 1.66
N GLY A 74 -10.56 15.17 1.75
CA GLY A 74 -9.64 15.26 2.89
C GLY A 74 -10.01 14.42 4.11
N ALA A 75 -11.16 13.75 4.13
CA ALA A 75 -11.54 12.87 5.22
C ALA A 75 -10.78 11.53 5.15
N LEU A 76 -10.24 11.11 6.29
CA LEU A 76 -9.59 9.81 6.45
C LEU A 76 -10.18 9.07 7.66
N CYS A 77 -10.39 7.76 7.51
CA CYS A 77 -10.63 6.91 8.69
C CYS A 77 -9.33 6.68 9.48
N ALA A 78 -9.41 6.09 10.66
CA ALA A 78 -8.25 5.84 11.50
C ALA A 78 -7.11 5.08 10.80
N LYS A 79 -7.44 4.14 9.90
CA LYS A 79 -6.43 3.40 9.11
C LYS A 79 -5.70 4.30 8.11
N GLY A 80 -6.45 5.12 7.36
CA GLY A 80 -5.86 6.07 6.40
C GLY A 80 -5.02 7.13 7.09
N ALA A 81 -5.48 7.68 8.21
CA ALA A 81 -4.72 8.66 9.00
C ALA A 81 -3.41 8.09 9.57
N ALA A 82 -3.40 6.80 9.92
CA ALA A 82 -2.21 6.10 10.43
C ALA A 82 -1.36 5.44 9.32
N PHE A 83 -1.72 5.61 8.05
CA PHE A 83 -1.11 4.85 6.94
C PHE A 83 0.41 4.98 6.86
N TYR A 84 0.95 6.19 7.04
CA TYR A 84 2.40 6.42 6.98
C TYR A 84 3.17 5.63 8.06
N GLN A 85 2.55 5.33 9.20
CA GLN A 85 3.20 4.58 10.29
C GLN A 85 3.55 3.15 9.88
N MET A 86 2.80 2.57 8.94
CA MET A 86 3.14 1.26 8.37
C MET A 86 4.46 1.30 7.59
N HIS A 87 4.73 2.42 6.90
CA HIS A 87 5.96 2.56 6.10
C HIS A 87 7.19 2.80 6.94
N VAL A 88 7.05 3.49 8.08
CA VAL A 88 8.16 3.85 8.96
C VAL A 88 8.32 2.89 10.15
N SER A 89 7.50 1.86 10.25
CA SER A 89 7.54 0.89 11.36
C SER A 89 8.78 0.00 11.30
N ASP A 90 9.48 -0.13 12.40
CA ASP A 90 10.61 -1.06 12.56
C ASP A 90 10.18 -2.54 12.50
N HIS A 91 8.88 -2.81 12.68
CA HIS A 91 8.32 -4.16 12.58
C HIS A 91 8.02 -4.59 11.13
N ARG A 92 8.22 -3.70 10.16
CA ARG A 92 7.98 -4.01 8.76
C ARG A 92 8.95 -5.07 8.27
N VAL A 93 8.40 -6.14 7.67
CA VAL A 93 9.18 -7.20 7.05
C VAL A 93 9.73 -6.67 5.71
N LEU A 94 11.04 -6.46 5.64
CA LEU A 94 11.73 -5.90 4.46
C LEU A 94 12.34 -6.99 3.56
N LYS A 95 12.57 -8.19 4.10
CA LYS A 95 13.13 -9.33 3.38
C LYS A 95 12.16 -10.52 3.42
N PRO A 96 12.11 -11.33 2.37
CA PRO A 96 11.34 -12.55 2.40
C PRO A 96 11.84 -13.49 3.47
N ARG A 97 10.93 -14.23 4.09
CA ARG A 97 11.25 -15.25 5.11
C ARG A 97 10.88 -16.62 4.59
N TYR A 98 11.80 -17.54 4.73
CA TYR A 98 11.63 -18.93 4.36
C TYR A 98 11.70 -19.82 5.59
N ARG A 99 10.83 -20.82 5.62
CA ARG A 99 10.88 -21.91 6.61
C ARG A 99 10.89 -23.22 5.86
N ALA A 100 11.94 -24.02 6.04
CA ALA A 100 12.04 -25.34 5.43
C ALA A 100 10.94 -26.28 5.97
N ALA A 101 10.57 -27.27 5.18
CA ALA A 101 9.60 -28.28 5.59
C ALA A 101 10.11 -29.00 6.85
N GLY A 102 9.25 -29.14 7.87
CA GLY A 102 9.58 -29.71 9.17
C GLY A 102 10.45 -28.88 10.10
N SER A 103 10.86 -27.67 9.68
CA SER A 103 11.62 -26.73 10.52
C SER A 103 10.68 -25.81 11.31
N ASP A 104 11.10 -25.44 12.51
CA ASP A 104 10.48 -24.39 13.35
C ASP A 104 11.13 -23.01 13.16
N LYS A 105 12.24 -22.94 12.40
CA LYS A 105 13.03 -21.71 12.23
C LYS A 105 12.71 -21.00 10.92
N TRP A 106 12.57 -19.67 11.03
CA TRP A 106 12.46 -18.79 9.89
C TRP A 106 13.81 -18.19 9.54
N GLU A 107 14.16 -18.19 8.26
CA GLU A 107 15.39 -17.64 7.71
C GLU A 107 15.05 -16.48 6.78
N GLU A 108 15.75 -15.36 6.90
CA GLU A 108 15.68 -14.30 5.92
C GLU A 108 16.45 -14.70 4.67
N LYS A 109 15.86 -14.44 3.51
CA LYS A 109 16.46 -14.71 2.19
C LYS A 109 16.43 -13.43 1.35
N ASP A 110 17.28 -13.41 0.34
CA ASP A 110 17.23 -12.35 -0.67
C ASP A 110 16.07 -12.56 -1.62
N TRP A 111 15.60 -11.47 -2.24
CA TRP A 111 14.47 -11.52 -3.16
C TRP A 111 14.75 -12.41 -4.36
N ASP A 112 15.95 -12.36 -4.96
CA ASP A 112 16.31 -13.20 -6.11
C ASP A 112 16.22 -14.67 -5.78
N TRP A 113 16.75 -15.08 -4.63
CA TRP A 113 16.62 -16.45 -4.14
C TRP A 113 15.17 -16.88 -3.98
N MET A 114 14.35 -16.01 -3.39
CA MET A 114 12.94 -16.34 -3.12
C MET A 114 12.12 -16.43 -4.42
N LEU A 115 12.32 -15.49 -5.33
CA LEU A 115 11.62 -15.47 -6.62
C LEU A 115 11.99 -16.69 -7.47
N ASP A 116 13.28 -17.03 -7.54
CA ASP A 116 13.74 -18.24 -8.23
C ASP A 116 13.11 -19.52 -7.61
N ARG A 117 13.08 -19.59 -6.29
CA ARG A 117 12.46 -20.71 -5.58
C ARG A 117 10.97 -20.85 -5.87
N ILE A 118 10.24 -19.73 -5.86
CA ILE A 118 8.81 -19.72 -6.18
C ILE A 118 8.60 -20.12 -7.63
N ALA A 119 9.35 -19.51 -8.57
CA ALA A 119 9.23 -19.79 -10.00
C ALA A 119 9.49 -21.27 -10.33
N ARG A 120 10.54 -21.87 -9.77
CA ARG A 120 10.82 -23.30 -9.93
C ARG A 120 9.68 -24.15 -9.41
N LYS A 121 9.17 -23.89 -8.20
CA LYS A 121 8.06 -24.65 -7.64
C LYS A 121 6.79 -24.52 -8.48
N MET A 122 6.49 -23.33 -8.96
CA MET A 122 5.35 -23.10 -9.86
C MET A 122 5.54 -23.86 -11.17
N LYS A 123 6.74 -23.79 -11.77
CA LYS A 123 7.05 -24.52 -13.00
C LYS A 123 6.93 -26.01 -12.83
N ASP A 124 7.54 -26.58 -11.79
CA ASP A 124 7.51 -28.04 -11.53
C ASP A 124 6.07 -28.54 -11.35
N THR A 125 5.25 -27.80 -10.61
CA THR A 125 3.84 -28.15 -10.39
C THR A 125 3.04 -28.01 -11.68
N ARG A 126 3.27 -26.95 -12.45
CA ARG A 126 2.57 -26.71 -13.71
C ARG A 126 2.93 -27.75 -14.76
N ASP A 127 4.20 -28.06 -14.92
CA ASP A 127 4.66 -29.07 -15.90
C ASP A 127 4.08 -30.46 -15.60
N LYS A 128 3.83 -30.75 -14.33
CA LYS A 128 3.23 -32.02 -13.89
C LYS A 128 1.71 -32.06 -14.10
N ASP A 129 1.01 -30.97 -13.80
CA ASP A 129 -0.45 -30.99 -13.62
C ASP A 129 -1.19 -30.16 -14.68
N PHE A 130 -0.50 -29.63 -15.71
CA PHE A 130 -1.10 -28.83 -16.76
C PHE A 130 -1.94 -29.66 -17.73
N ILE A 131 -3.20 -29.30 -17.90
CA ILE A 131 -4.15 -29.98 -18.80
C ILE A 131 -4.29 -29.19 -20.08
N LEU A 132 -3.69 -29.70 -21.17
CA LEU A 132 -3.77 -29.08 -22.48
C LEU A 132 -5.15 -29.31 -23.11
N LYS A 133 -5.67 -30.52 -23.04
CA LYS A 133 -6.96 -30.92 -23.62
C LYS A 133 -7.80 -31.67 -22.57
N ASN A 134 -9.11 -31.45 -22.61
CA ASN A 134 -10.06 -32.20 -21.81
C ASN A 134 -10.35 -33.59 -22.42
N GLU A 135 -11.18 -34.40 -21.74
CA GLU A 135 -11.59 -35.74 -22.18
C GLU A 135 -12.30 -35.76 -23.54
N LYS A 136 -12.90 -34.63 -23.94
CA LYS A 136 -13.59 -34.47 -25.26
C LYS A 136 -12.63 -33.99 -26.35
N GLY A 137 -11.31 -33.90 -26.09
CA GLY A 137 -10.30 -33.45 -27.06
C GLY A 137 -10.25 -31.92 -27.27
N GLN A 138 -11.03 -31.14 -26.56
CA GLN A 138 -11.04 -29.68 -26.66
C GLN A 138 -9.84 -29.09 -25.91
N THR A 139 -9.18 -28.10 -26.51
CA THR A 139 -8.07 -27.36 -25.88
C THR A 139 -8.60 -26.48 -24.75
N VAL A 140 -8.11 -26.71 -23.54
CA VAL A 140 -8.55 -26.01 -22.31
C VAL A 140 -7.44 -25.22 -21.65
N ASN A 141 -6.16 -25.59 -21.86
CA ASN A 141 -4.98 -24.86 -21.33
C ASN A 141 -5.13 -24.50 -19.83
N ARG A 142 -5.47 -25.44 -18.98
CA ARG A 142 -5.79 -25.16 -17.58
C ARG A 142 -4.79 -25.80 -16.61
N TRP A 143 -4.55 -25.10 -15.51
CA TRP A 143 -3.73 -25.54 -14.38
C TRP A 143 -4.55 -25.50 -13.10
N GLU A 144 -5.04 -26.65 -12.64
CA GLU A 144 -5.97 -26.78 -11.52
C GLU A 144 -5.30 -26.85 -10.15
N SER A 145 -4.05 -27.30 -10.09
CA SER A 145 -3.29 -27.42 -8.84
C SER A 145 -2.69 -26.09 -8.34
N TYR A 146 -2.99 -24.98 -9.01
CA TYR A 146 -2.65 -23.63 -8.60
C TYR A 146 -3.89 -22.87 -8.14
N PHE A 147 -3.78 -22.23 -6.99
CA PHE A 147 -4.81 -21.35 -6.45
C PHE A 147 -4.20 -20.00 -6.11
N GLN A 148 -4.83 -18.94 -6.57
CA GLN A 148 -4.46 -17.57 -6.25
C GLN A 148 -5.52 -16.91 -5.36
N LEU A 149 -5.11 -16.48 -4.17
CA LEU A 149 -5.96 -15.71 -3.26
C LEU A 149 -5.53 -14.24 -3.30
N GLY A 150 -6.45 -13.38 -3.76
CA GLY A 150 -6.29 -11.94 -3.75
C GLY A 150 -6.66 -11.31 -2.42
N THR A 151 -6.54 -9.99 -2.35
CA THR A 151 -6.81 -9.20 -1.16
C THR A 151 -7.48 -7.87 -1.53
N SER A 152 -8.25 -7.27 -0.61
CA SER A 152 -8.79 -5.91 -0.74
C SER A 152 -7.76 -4.81 -0.48
N GLN A 153 -6.53 -5.18 -0.16
CA GLN A 153 -5.42 -4.26 0.16
C GLN A 153 -4.51 -3.98 -1.05
N MET A 154 -4.97 -4.30 -2.25
CA MET A 154 -4.29 -4.03 -3.51
C MET A 154 -5.02 -2.94 -4.28
N ASP A 155 -4.29 -2.13 -5.02
CA ASP A 155 -4.87 -1.20 -5.97
C ASP A 155 -5.38 -1.91 -7.25
N ASN A 156 -6.01 -1.16 -8.15
CA ASN A 156 -6.60 -1.73 -9.36
C ASN A 156 -5.55 -2.31 -10.31
N GLU A 157 -4.40 -1.67 -10.42
CA GLU A 157 -3.28 -2.09 -11.26
C GLU A 157 -2.65 -3.39 -10.75
N GLU A 158 -2.44 -3.50 -9.44
CA GLU A 158 -1.96 -4.73 -8.80
C GLU A 158 -2.95 -5.89 -8.97
N CYS A 159 -4.24 -5.63 -8.79
CA CYS A 159 -5.29 -6.62 -9.03
C CYS A 159 -5.30 -7.10 -10.49
N ALA A 160 -5.17 -6.17 -11.44
CA ALA A 160 -5.13 -6.49 -12.87
C ALA A 160 -3.91 -7.36 -13.21
N LEU A 161 -2.72 -6.99 -12.70
CA LEU A 161 -1.48 -7.76 -12.91
C LEU A 161 -1.56 -9.16 -12.29
N ALA A 162 -2.06 -9.28 -11.07
CA ALA A 162 -2.22 -10.55 -10.39
C ALA A 162 -3.18 -11.49 -11.15
N HIS A 163 -4.30 -10.94 -11.65
CA HIS A 163 -5.26 -11.69 -12.46
C HIS A 163 -4.65 -12.11 -13.81
N GLN A 164 -3.94 -11.21 -14.49
CA GLN A 164 -3.26 -11.52 -15.75
C GLN A 164 -2.19 -12.60 -15.57
N LEU A 165 -1.39 -12.52 -14.50
CA LEU A 165 -0.38 -13.54 -14.19
C LEU A 165 -1.04 -14.92 -14.00
N CYS A 166 -2.07 -15.00 -13.17
CA CYS A 166 -2.80 -16.25 -12.93
C CYS A 166 -3.30 -16.85 -14.25
N ARG A 167 -3.97 -16.04 -15.07
CA ARG A 167 -4.55 -16.49 -16.36
C ARG A 167 -3.49 -16.86 -17.39
N SER A 168 -2.40 -16.13 -17.49
CA SER A 168 -1.31 -16.41 -18.42
C SER A 168 -0.62 -17.76 -18.13
N LEU A 169 -0.60 -18.17 -16.88
CA LEU A 169 -0.09 -19.48 -16.45
C LEU A 169 -1.09 -20.62 -16.65
N GLY A 170 -2.33 -20.32 -17.02
CA GLY A 170 -3.41 -21.29 -17.13
C GLY A 170 -4.16 -21.54 -15.83
N GLY A 171 -3.94 -20.73 -14.81
CA GLY A 171 -4.63 -20.82 -13.52
C GLY A 171 -6.12 -20.54 -13.66
N VAL A 172 -6.94 -21.42 -13.10
CA VAL A 172 -8.41 -21.33 -13.12
C VAL A 172 -9.01 -21.05 -11.75
N ASN A 173 -8.25 -21.32 -10.72
CA ASN A 173 -8.67 -21.11 -9.33
C ASN A 173 -8.14 -19.77 -8.83
N ILE A 174 -8.98 -18.75 -8.88
CA ILE A 174 -8.69 -17.43 -8.37
C ILE A 174 -9.86 -16.97 -7.50
N ASP A 175 -9.55 -16.47 -6.35
CA ASP A 175 -10.53 -15.94 -5.41
C ASP A 175 -9.98 -14.73 -4.67
N HIS A 176 -10.84 -14.07 -3.92
CA HIS A 176 -10.53 -12.84 -3.20
C HIS A 176 -11.03 -12.95 -1.76
N GLN A 177 -10.16 -12.61 -0.81
CA GLN A 177 -10.48 -12.76 0.63
C GLN A 177 -11.69 -11.91 1.05
N ALA A 178 -11.93 -10.75 0.42
CA ALA A 178 -13.06 -9.89 0.75
C ALA A 178 -14.40 -10.37 0.15
N ARG A 179 -14.40 -11.42 -0.65
CA ARG A 179 -15.62 -12.01 -1.22
C ARG A 179 -16.35 -12.90 -0.22
N VAL A 180 -15.68 -13.38 0.80
CA VAL A 180 -16.22 -14.31 1.81
C VAL A 180 -16.99 -13.57 2.88
#